data_d92d15bd8e65b3041c1c8f470124beee
#
_entry.id   d92d15bd8e65b3041c1c8f470124beee
#
_cell.length_a   1.000
_cell.length_b   1.000
_cell.length_c   1.000
_cell.angle_alpha   90.00
_cell.angle_beta   90.00
_cell.angle_gamma   90.00
#
_symmetry.space_group_name_H-M   'P 1'
#
loop_
_entity.id
_entity.type
_entity.pdbx_description
1 polymer ?
#
loop_
_entity_poly.entity_id
_entity_poly.type
_entity_poly.pdbx_seq_one_letter_code
_entity_poly.pdbx_strand_id
1 'polypeptide(L)'
;MSNQIIHNQVDLILFEEGIFSVINWLLREGYLDFIDYRKWRKGEADYLEDHFKASILAIIADLEIAQRYAKKLKLESFRISYTSVDNQTLHICRSPANEIIFTIDYEPAQDRLQMDLFFDSAPACATNDLISAIMNTREDDVLRLMSQLKSMAPEKHQKFDRLLTLQNELTESRKSSDRKIKLLLQTVTPLAFDVLGQFAHDFLTPLWHRLSTEVADRNFDAGSPEDHLSFTSFKEFQWQQVLASITREADWIKQPVLIFRYAEACFKLNNELEGLESWFRLFIAFPLVAETLIGSTCNRLLSLDWLHFNELDPELESAFFPAWIVLKKPALAKNTFTFDCGSEGYAALQLMYSLMGSKENGLNESTIKIRARLQQQNPKLFIHIMAANP
;
A
#
# COMPACT_ATOMS: atom_id res chain seq x y z
N MET A 1 0.12 -17.63 -16.23
CA MET A 1 -1.12 -16.88 -15.83
C MET A 1 -2.26 -17.10 -16.82
N SER A 2 -3.53 -16.85 -16.44
CA SER A 2 -4.65 -16.84 -17.41
C SER A 2 -4.49 -15.64 -18.36
N ASN A 3 -4.74 -15.84 -19.67
CA ASN A 3 -4.65 -14.76 -20.66
C ASN A 3 -5.49 -13.53 -20.29
N GLN A 4 -6.67 -13.74 -19.67
CA GLN A 4 -7.55 -12.64 -19.25
C GLN A 4 -6.92 -11.77 -18.16
N ILE A 5 -6.16 -12.36 -17.25
CA ILE A 5 -5.45 -11.61 -16.19
C ILE A 5 -4.41 -10.70 -16.83
N ILE A 6 -3.62 -11.22 -17.77
CA ILE A 6 -2.59 -10.47 -18.48
C ILE A 6 -3.20 -9.32 -19.30
N HIS A 7 -4.34 -9.55 -19.97
CA HIS A 7 -5.05 -8.49 -20.71
C HIS A 7 -5.50 -7.36 -19.77
N ASN A 8 -6.10 -7.69 -18.63
CA ASN A 8 -6.54 -6.70 -17.64
C ASN A 8 -5.36 -5.87 -17.08
N GLN A 9 -4.19 -6.49 -16.93
CA GLN A 9 -2.97 -5.81 -16.48
C GLN A 9 -2.47 -4.80 -17.51
N VAL A 10 -2.45 -5.20 -18.80
CA VAL A 10 -2.10 -4.29 -19.91
C VAL A 10 -3.07 -3.10 -19.94
N ASP A 11 -4.38 -3.36 -19.85
CA ASP A 11 -5.40 -2.31 -19.84
C ASP A 11 -5.22 -1.35 -18.65
N LEU A 12 -4.90 -1.88 -17.47
CA LEU A 12 -4.67 -1.08 -16.27
C LEU A 12 -3.44 -0.17 -16.42
N ILE A 13 -2.33 -0.69 -16.93
CA ILE A 13 -1.10 0.10 -17.15
C ILE A 13 -1.36 1.18 -18.19
N LEU A 14 -2.02 0.85 -19.29
CA LEU A 14 -2.38 1.82 -20.33
C LEU A 14 -3.31 2.92 -19.79
N PHE A 15 -4.27 2.55 -18.94
CA PHE A 15 -5.20 3.50 -18.33
C PHE A 15 -4.47 4.47 -17.38
N GLU A 16 -3.52 3.96 -16.58
CA GLU A 16 -2.82 4.77 -15.57
C GLU A 16 -1.65 5.57 -16.14
N GLU A 17 -0.91 5.02 -17.10
CA GLU A 17 0.37 5.57 -17.59
C GLU A 17 0.31 6.05 -19.05
N GLY A 18 -0.75 5.68 -19.78
CA GLY A 18 -0.87 6.00 -21.22
C GLY A 18 0.03 5.16 -22.12
N ILE A 19 0.99 4.43 -21.58
CA ILE A 19 2.00 3.63 -22.28
C ILE A 19 2.07 2.26 -21.58
N PHE A 20 2.09 1.17 -22.34
CA PHE A 20 2.40 -0.14 -21.79
C PHE A 20 3.92 -0.32 -21.72
N SER A 21 4.50 -0.12 -20.54
CA SER A 21 5.92 -0.33 -20.26
C SER A 21 6.17 -1.74 -19.71
N VAL A 22 7.10 -2.46 -20.36
CA VAL A 22 7.49 -3.82 -19.94
C VAL A 22 8.11 -3.82 -18.53
N ILE A 23 8.96 -2.85 -18.21
CA ILE A 23 9.57 -2.76 -16.87
C ILE A 23 8.50 -2.51 -15.80
N ASN A 24 7.55 -1.61 -16.04
CA ASN A 24 6.49 -1.34 -15.09
C ASN A 24 5.58 -2.57 -14.89
N TRP A 25 5.32 -3.31 -15.96
CA TRP A 25 4.62 -4.58 -15.88
C TRP A 25 5.36 -5.62 -15.02
N LEU A 26 6.69 -5.78 -15.20
CA LEU A 26 7.51 -6.68 -14.38
C LEU A 26 7.48 -6.31 -12.89
N LEU A 27 7.53 -5.01 -12.57
CA LEU A 27 7.47 -4.51 -11.20
C LEU A 27 6.11 -4.76 -10.55
N ARG A 28 5.01 -4.52 -11.29
CA ARG A 28 3.63 -4.69 -10.80
C ARG A 28 3.28 -6.14 -10.58
N GLU A 29 3.72 -7.01 -11.48
CA GLU A 29 3.45 -8.45 -11.37
C GLU A 29 4.37 -9.17 -10.39
N GLY A 30 5.32 -8.45 -9.80
CA GLY A 30 6.25 -9.00 -8.82
C GLY A 30 7.29 -9.94 -9.43
N TYR A 31 7.51 -9.88 -10.75
CA TYR A 31 8.63 -10.56 -11.41
C TYR A 31 9.96 -9.90 -11.09
N LEU A 32 9.93 -8.65 -10.67
CA LEU A 32 11.10 -7.84 -10.33
C LEU A 32 10.81 -7.00 -9.08
N ASP A 33 11.75 -6.95 -8.13
CA ASP A 33 11.66 -6.03 -6.99
C ASP A 33 12.15 -4.63 -7.36
N PHE A 34 11.46 -3.63 -6.83
CA PHE A 34 11.85 -2.22 -7.03
C PHE A 34 13.26 -1.91 -6.48
N ILE A 35 13.69 -2.59 -5.43
CA ILE A 35 15.05 -2.44 -4.86
C ILE A 35 16.09 -2.89 -5.87
N ASP A 36 15.88 -4.03 -6.52
CA ASP A 36 16.82 -4.59 -7.49
C ASP A 36 16.79 -3.82 -8.81
N TYR A 37 15.61 -3.35 -9.24
CA TYR A 37 15.50 -2.39 -10.34
C TYR A 37 16.32 -1.12 -10.09
N ARG A 38 16.25 -0.56 -8.86
CA ARG A 38 17.03 0.63 -8.49
C ARG A 38 18.54 0.38 -8.49
N LYS A 39 19.00 -0.78 -8.02
CA LYS A 39 20.43 -1.17 -8.08
C LYS A 39 20.91 -1.23 -9.52
N TRP A 40 20.15 -1.92 -10.39
CA TRP A 40 20.47 -1.98 -11.80
C TRP A 40 20.48 -0.59 -12.46
N ARG A 41 19.51 0.27 -12.16
CA ARG A 41 19.49 1.66 -12.67
C ARG A 41 20.69 2.50 -12.24
N LYS A 42 21.34 2.16 -11.14
CA LYS A 42 22.59 2.77 -10.68
C LYS A 42 23.84 2.14 -11.29
N GLY A 43 23.71 1.06 -12.06
CA GLY A 43 24.84 0.31 -12.59
C GLY A 43 25.51 -0.64 -11.59
N GLU A 44 24.85 -0.94 -10.47
CA GLU A 44 25.34 -1.88 -9.44
C GLU A 44 25.10 -3.35 -9.84
N ALA A 45 24.39 -3.62 -10.93
CA ALA A 45 24.14 -4.94 -11.49
C ALA A 45 24.30 -4.89 -13.02
N ASP A 46 25.00 -5.87 -13.59
CA ASP A 46 25.31 -5.93 -15.04
C ASP A 46 24.06 -6.26 -15.87
N TYR A 47 23.22 -7.17 -15.38
CA TYR A 47 22.00 -7.63 -16.06
C TYR A 47 20.82 -7.65 -15.09
N LEU A 48 19.65 -7.13 -15.53
CA LEU A 48 18.45 -7.11 -14.72
C LEU A 48 17.83 -8.52 -14.56
N GLU A 49 18.04 -9.40 -15.57
CA GLU A 49 17.50 -10.77 -15.55
C GLU A 49 18.00 -11.61 -14.37
N ASP A 50 19.16 -11.29 -13.78
CA ASP A 50 19.70 -11.97 -12.60
C ASP A 50 18.84 -11.77 -11.34
N HIS A 51 17.98 -10.77 -11.36
CA HIS A 51 17.10 -10.40 -10.25
C HIS A 51 15.63 -10.78 -10.50
N PHE A 52 15.33 -11.47 -11.60
CA PHE A 52 13.98 -11.94 -11.86
C PHE A 52 13.58 -13.05 -10.88
N LYS A 53 12.35 -12.95 -10.34
CA LYS A 53 11.81 -13.92 -9.38
C LYS A 53 11.19 -15.17 -10.01
N ALA A 54 11.11 -15.21 -11.33
CA ALA A 54 10.65 -16.35 -12.11
C ALA A 54 11.65 -16.68 -13.22
N SER A 55 11.53 -17.86 -13.82
CA SER A 55 12.37 -18.20 -14.96
C SER A 55 12.12 -17.26 -16.13
N ILE A 56 13.17 -16.83 -16.80
CA ILE A 56 13.07 -15.92 -17.95
C ILE A 56 12.12 -16.44 -19.02
N LEU A 57 12.08 -17.76 -19.24
CA LEU A 57 11.17 -18.38 -20.21
C LEU A 57 9.69 -18.23 -19.81
N ALA A 58 9.38 -18.33 -18.50
CA ALA A 58 8.02 -18.12 -18.02
C ALA A 58 7.60 -16.66 -18.19
N ILE A 59 8.49 -15.72 -17.88
CA ILE A 59 8.24 -14.28 -18.06
C ILE A 59 8.02 -13.95 -19.54
N ILE A 60 8.86 -14.48 -20.44
CA ILE A 60 8.73 -14.26 -21.89
C ILE A 60 7.39 -14.80 -22.39
N ALA A 61 6.96 -15.98 -21.95
CA ALA A 61 5.68 -16.55 -22.36
C ALA A 61 4.49 -15.65 -21.99
N ASP A 62 4.49 -15.11 -20.77
CA ASP A 62 3.45 -14.17 -20.31
C ASP A 62 3.55 -12.82 -21.03
N LEU A 63 4.78 -12.32 -21.25
CA LEU A 63 5.04 -11.06 -21.95
C LEU A 63 4.62 -11.12 -23.43
N GLU A 64 4.80 -12.26 -24.10
CA GLU A 64 4.33 -12.47 -25.48
C GLU A 64 2.80 -12.40 -25.58
N ILE A 65 2.07 -12.84 -24.54
CA ILE A 65 0.61 -12.68 -24.47
C ILE A 65 0.27 -11.20 -24.35
N ALA A 66 0.94 -10.47 -23.46
CA ALA A 66 0.74 -9.04 -23.26
C ALA A 66 1.03 -8.25 -24.55
N GLN A 67 2.15 -8.53 -25.23
CA GLN A 67 2.54 -7.88 -26.49
C GLN A 67 1.60 -8.20 -27.64
N ARG A 68 1.10 -9.43 -27.74
CA ARG A 68 0.06 -9.81 -28.72
C ARG A 68 -1.24 -9.04 -28.47
N TYR A 69 -1.60 -8.86 -27.21
CA TYR A 69 -2.77 -8.08 -26.84
C TYR A 69 -2.58 -6.59 -27.15
N ALA A 70 -1.43 -6.00 -26.84
CA ALA A 70 -1.08 -4.63 -27.20
C ALA A 70 -1.19 -4.40 -28.72
N LYS A 71 -0.69 -5.33 -29.54
CA LYS A 71 -0.84 -5.30 -31.00
C LYS A 71 -2.30 -5.40 -31.44
N LYS A 72 -3.13 -6.23 -30.77
CA LYS A 72 -4.57 -6.33 -31.04
C LYS A 72 -5.30 -5.03 -30.73
N LEU A 73 -4.85 -4.28 -29.74
CA LEU A 73 -5.32 -2.93 -29.42
C LEU A 73 -4.81 -1.88 -30.42
N LYS A 74 -4.00 -2.29 -31.42
CA LYS A 74 -3.38 -1.43 -32.44
C LYS A 74 -2.45 -0.36 -31.84
N LEU A 75 -1.75 -0.71 -30.76
CA LEU A 75 -0.69 0.13 -30.21
C LEU A 75 0.56 0.06 -31.09
N GLU A 76 1.28 1.16 -31.18
CA GLU A 76 2.58 1.25 -31.85
C GLU A 76 3.68 0.82 -30.88
N SER A 77 4.63 0.02 -31.38
CA SER A 77 5.77 -0.41 -30.59
C SER A 77 6.96 0.51 -30.83
N PHE A 78 7.64 0.87 -29.74
CA PHE A 78 8.90 1.61 -29.81
C PHE A 78 9.93 0.97 -28.89
N ARG A 79 11.20 1.18 -29.22
CA ARG A 79 12.32 0.59 -28.47
C ARG A 79 12.88 1.58 -27.46
N ILE A 80 13.07 1.11 -26.23
CA ILE A 80 13.69 1.89 -25.16
C ILE A 80 15.13 1.42 -24.95
N SER A 81 16.03 2.39 -24.72
CA SER A 81 17.39 2.15 -24.25
C SER A 81 17.53 2.67 -22.83
N TYR A 82 18.04 1.84 -21.95
CA TYR A 82 18.26 2.20 -20.55
C TYR A 82 19.71 2.62 -20.33
N THR A 83 19.89 3.69 -19.57
CA THR A 83 21.23 4.20 -19.19
C THR A 83 21.31 4.35 -17.68
N SER A 84 22.48 4.11 -17.10
CA SER A 84 22.76 4.37 -15.68
C SER A 84 22.87 5.87 -15.39
N VAL A 85 23.01 6.21 -14.11
CA VAL A 85 23.27 7.59 -13.66
C VAL A 85 24.56 8.13 -14.29
N ASP A 86 25.53 7.27 -14.58
CA ASP A 86 26.83 7.60 -15.20
C ASP A 86 26.83 7.49 -16.73
N ASN A 87 25.65 7.51 -17.37
CA ASN A 87 25.45 7.39 -18.82
C ASN A 87 26.00 6.09 -19.48
N GLN A 88 26.19 5.02 -18.69
CA GLN A 88 26.53 3.72 -19.25
C GLN A 88 25.26 3.02 -19.73
N THR A 89 25.33 2.34 -20.87
CA THR A 89 24.20 1.54 -21.38
C THR A 89 23.95 0.35 -20.46
N LEU A 90 22.70 0.21 -20.04
CA LEU A 90 22.24 -0.90 -19.19
C LEU A 90 21.55 -1.96 -20.05
N HIS A 91 21.78 -3.22 -19.71
CA HIS A 91 21.18 -4.37 -20.38
C HIS A 91 20.23 -5.10 -19.43
N ILE A 92 19.06 -5.48 -19.96
CA ILE A 92 18.10 -6.27 -19.21
C ILE A 92 18.51 -7.74 -19.24
N CYS A 93 18.86 -8.24 -20.43
CA CYS A 93 19.19 -9.65 -20.67
C CYS A 93 20.56 -9.84 -21.32
N ARG A 94 21.22 -10.99 -21.04
CA ARG A 94 22.47 -11.38 -21.72
C ARG A 94 22.22 -11.78 -23.17
N SER A 95 21.08 -12.41 -23.45
CA SER A 95 20.70 -12.81 -24.80
C SER A 95 20.17 -11.62 -25.59
N PRO A 96 20.80 -11.26 -26.75
CA PRO A 96 20.30 -10.18 -27.60
C PRO A 96 18.86 -10.40 -28.09
N ALA A 97 18.45 -11.64 -28.28
CA ALA A 97 17.09 -11.97 -28.71
C ALA A 97 16.08 -11.66 -27.58
N ASN A 98 16.41 -12.00 -26.33
CA ASN A 98 15.58 -11.69 -25.18
C ASN A 98 15.59 -10.17 -24.91
N GLU A 99 16.75 -9.51 -25.01
CA GLU A 99 16.86 -8.07 -24.83
C GLU A 99 15.87 -7.29 -25.69
N ILE A 100 15.68 -7.70 -26.94
CA ILE A 100 14.70 -7.09 -27.85
C ILE A 100 13.28 -7.18 -27.25
N ILE A 101 12.90 -8.33 -26.70
CA ILE A 101 11.56 -8.56 -26.17
C ILE A 101 11.28 -7.66 -24.95
N PHE A 102 12.27 -7.47 -24.10
CA PHE A 102 12.14 -6.68 -22.86
C PHE A 102 12.31 -5.17 -23.06
N THR A 103 12.81 -4.73 -24.21
CA THR A 103 13.06 -3.32 -24.53
C THR A 103 12.01 -2.71 -25.46
N ILE A 104 10.90 -3.42 -25.74
CA ILE A 104 9.82 -2.92 -26.59
C ILE A 104 8.64 -2.52 -25.72
N ASP A 105 8.36 -1.23 -25.64
CA ASP A 105 7.15 -0.68 -25.03
C ASP A 105 6.12 -0.33 -26.13
N TYR A 106 4.87 -0.07 -25.73
CA TYR A 106 3.76 0.15 -26.65
C TYR A 106 2.98 1.41 -26.25
N GLU A 107 2.68 2.25 -27.23
CA GLU A 107 1.88 3.46 -27.06
C GLU A 107 0.75 3.56 -28.09
N PRO A 108 -0.32 4.32 -27.84
CA PRO A 108 -1.34 4.62 -28.84
C PRO A 108 -0.73 5.32 -30.07
N ALA A 109 -1.11 4.90 -31.27
CA ALA A 109 -0.64 5.52 -32.52
C ALA A 109 -0.93 7.03 -32.52
N GLN A 110 0.09 7.84 -32.85
CA GLN A 110 -0.03 9.31 -32.86
C GLN A 110 -1.14 9.83 -33.77
N ASP A 111 -1.41 9.15 -34.89
CA ASP A 111 -2.52 9.51 -35.79
C ASP A 111 -3.91 9.33 -35.16
N ARG A 112 -4.07 8.41 -34.20
CA ARG A 112 -5.31 8.25 -33.40
C ARG A 112 -5.44 9.32 -32.33
N LEU A 113 -4.36 9.70 -31.70
CA LEU A 113 -4.31 10.86 -30.82
C LEU A 113 -4.76 12.14 -31.56
N GLN A 114 -4.48 12.28 -32.86
CA GLN A 114 -4.92 13.45 -33.63
C GLN A 114 -6.38 13.40 -34.09
N MET A 115 -6.97 12.24 -34.39
CA MET A 115 -8.35 12.16 -34.88
C MET A 115 -9.42 12.12 -33.77
N ASP A 116 -9.17 11.41 -32.65
CA ASP A 116 -10.05 11.46 -31.46
C ASP A 116 -9.81 12.72 -30.61
N LEU A 117 -8.61 13.31 -30.70
CA LEU A 117 -8.20 14.52 -29.99
C LEU A 117 -8.96 15.79 -30.40
N PHE A 118 -9.50 15.87 -31.60
CA PHE A 118 -10.17 17.10 -32.07
C PHE A 118 -11.64 17.23 -31.65
N PHE A 119 -12.33 16.12 -31.34
CA PHE A 119 -13.73 16.19 -30.95
C PHE A 119 -14.01 15.89 -29.47
N ASP A 120 -13.21 15.05 -28.79
CA ASP A 120 -13.34 14.74 -27.37
C ASP A 120 -12.28 15.41 -26.47
N SER A 121 -11.24 15.97 -27.06
CA SER A 121 -10.05 16.46 -26.31
C SER A 121 -10.22 17.86 -25.69
N ALA A 122 -11.04 18.72 -26.26
CA ALA A 122 -11.17 20.08 -25.75
C ALA A 122 -11.69 20.11 -24.29
N PRO A 123 -12.71 19.31 -23.90
CA PRO A 123 -13.11 19.19 -22.51
C PRO A 123 -12.06 18.49 -21.61
N ALA A 124 -11.29 17.54 -22.19
CA ALA A 124 -10.24 16.86 -21.43
C ALA A 124 -9.03 17.77 -21.20
N CYS A 125 -8.57 18.49 -22.20
CA CYS A 125 -7.51 19.49 -22.07
C CYS A 125 -7.91 20.59 -21.08
N ALA A 126 -9.12 21.16 -21.22
CA ALA A 126 -9.63 22.18 -20.29
C ALA A 126 -9.73 21.64 -18.85
N THR A 127 -10.05 20.35 -18.67
CA THR A 127 -10.06 19.68 -17.36
C THR A 127 -8.65 19.58 -16.79
N ASN A 128 -7.66 19.14 -17.55
CA ASN A 128 -6.27 19.01 -17.11
C ASN A 128 -5.64 20.37 -16.80
N ASP A 129 -5.91 21.38 -17.63
CA ASP A 129 -5.49 22.75 -17.39
C ASP A 129 -6.10 23.32 -16.10
N LEU A 130 -7.38 23.03 -15.85
CA LEU A 130 -8.08 23.44 -14.63
C LEU A 130 -7.48 22.75 -13.40
N ILE A 131 -7.22 21.45 -13.46
CA ILE A 131 -6.53 20.73 -12.38
C ILE A 131 -5.17 21.39 -12.12
N SER A 132 -4.38 21.63 -13.16
CA SER A 132 -3.09 22.31 -13.03
C SER A 132 -3.21 23.72 -12.43
N ALA A 133 -4.23 24.48 -12.79
CA ALA A 133 -4.49 25.80 -12.22
C ALA A 133 -4.87 25.74 -10.73
N ILE A 134 -5.71 24.78 -10.36
CA ILE A 134 -6.11 24.53 -8.94
C ILE A 134 -4.87 24.16 -8.11
N MET A 135 -4.08 23.20 -8.60
CA MET A 135 -2.88 22.72 -7.88
C MET A 135 -1.80 23.79 -7.73
N ASN A 136 -1.69 24.72 -8.67
CA ASN A 136 -0.76 25.85 -8.60
C ASN A 136 -1.36 27.12 -8.03
N THR A 137 -2.58 27.08 -7.44
CA THR A 137 -3.27 28.23 -6.82
C THR A 137 -3.37 29.48 -7.73
N ARG A 138 -3.61 29.27 -9.03
CA ARG A 138 -3.75 30.34 -10.04
C ARG A 138 -5.22 30.73 -10.17
N GLU A 139 -5.72 31.60 -9.27
CA GLU A 139 -7.14 31.93 -9.14
C GLU A 139 -7.77 32.47 -10.45
N ASP A 140 -7.08 33.37 -11.16
CA ASP A 140 -7.58 33.93 -12.43
C ASP A 140 -7.74 32.86 -13.51
N ASP A 141 -6.78 31.92 -13.59
CA ASP A 141 -6.85 30.79 -14.54
C ASP A 141 -7.99 29.84 -14.15
N VAL A 142 -8.19 29.58 -12.85
CA VAL A 142 -9.29 28.74 -12.37
C VAL A 142 -10.63 29.32 -12.81
N LEU A 143 -10.87 30.62 -12.59
CA LEU A 143 -12.12 31.27 -12.97
C LEU A 143 -12.36 31.23 -14.48
N ARG A 144 -11.32 31.51 -15.27
CA ARG A 144 -11.38 31.47 -16.75
C ARG A 144 -11.70 30.05 -17.24
N LEU A 145 -10.97 29.03 -16.74
CA LEU A 145 -11.12 27.65 -17.15
C LEU A 145 -12.44 27.03 -16.67
N MET A 146 -12.94 27.41 -15.48
CA MET A 146 -14.26 27.04 -15.01
C MET A 146 -15.37 27.56 -15.96
N SER A 147 -15.27 28.82 -16.40
CA SER A 147 -16.21 29.38 -17.37
C SER A 147 -16.19 28.65 -18.71
N GLN A 148 -14.99 28.27 -19.17
CA GLN A 148 -14.77 27.49 -20.37
C GLN A 148 -15.34 26.08 -20.26
N LEU A 149 -15.07 25.38 -19.15
CA LEU A 149 -15.57 24.03 -18.86
C LEU A 149 -17.09 24.01 -18.76
N LYS A 150 -17.72 25.07 -18.24
CA LYS A 150 -19.19 25.19 -18.14
C LYS A 150 -19.87 25.09 -19.50
N SER A 151 -19.26 25.64 -20.54
CA SER A 151 -19.82 25.58 -21.91
C SER A 151 -19.56 24.25 -22.61
N MET A 152 -18.43 23.59 -22.29
CA MET A 152 -17.99 22.37 -22.98
C MET A 152 -18.44 21.08 -22.29
N ALA A 153 -18.46 21.03 -20.94
CA ALA A 153 -18.78 19.87 -20.13
C ALA A 153 -19.48 20.29 -18.82
N PRO A 154 -20.77 20.61 -18.86
CA PRO A 154 -21.51 21.13 -17.70
C PRO A 154 -21.48 20.22 -16.47
N GLU A 155 -21.52 18.89 -16.67
CA GLU A 155 -21.48 17.91 -15.58
C GLU A 155 -20.12 17.94 -14.84
N LYS A 156 -19.01 18.00 -15.59
CA LYS A 156 -17.68 18.15 -14.99
C LYS A 156 -17.55 19.47 -14.27
N HIS A 157 -17.99 20.58 -14.90
CA HIS A 157 -18.00 21.89 -14.26
C HIS A 157 -18.71 21.86 -12.90
N GLN A 158 -19.89 21.23 -12.81
CA GLN A 158 -20.65 21.14 -11.57
C GLN A 158 -19.88 20.40 -10.45
N LYS A 159 -19.15 19.33 -10.81
CA LYS A 159 -18.31 18.60 -9.84
C LYS A 159 -17.15 19.47 -9.32
N PHE A 160 -16.44 20.16 -10.20
CA PHE A 160 -15.37 21.09 -9.82
C PHE A 160 -15.89 22.27 -8.97
N ASP A 161 -16.99 22.89 -9.37
CA ASP A 161 -17.64 23.97 -8.63
C ASP A 161 -18.01 23.53 -7.21
N ARG A 162 -18.59 22.34 -7.08
CA ARG A 162 -18.89 21.73 -5.78
C ARG A 162 -17.64 21.50 -4.95
N LEU A 163 -16.55 20.98 -5.57
CA LEU A 163 -15.29 20.70 -4.87
C LEU A 163 -14.67 21.99 -4.32
N LEU A 164 -14.60 23.05 -5.14
CA LEU A 164 -14.05 24.35 -4.74
C LEU A 164 -14.95 25.05 -3.68
N THR A 165 -16.27 24.94 -3.81
CA THR A 165 -17.21 25.46 -2.81
C THR A 165 -17.00 24.77 -1.45
N LEU A 166 -16.85 23.44 -1.44
CA LEU A 166 -16.59 22.69 -0.21
C LEU A 166 -15.22 23.00 0.39
N GLN A 167 -14.20 23.21 -0.44
CA GLN A 167 -12.88 23.66 0.02
C GLN A 167 -12.98 25.01 0.74
N ASN A 168 -13.68 25.99 0.14
CA ASN A 168 -13.89 27.31 0.76
C ASN A 168 -14.71 27.19 2.06
N GLU A 169 -15.73 26.33 2.07
CA GLU A 169 -16.50 26.06 3.29
C GLU A 169 -15.63 25.52 4.42
N LEU A 170 -14.69 24.60 4.13
CA LEU A 170 -13.76 24.06 5.11
C LEU A 170 -12.77 25.11 5.62
N THR A 171 -12.34 26.03 4.76
CA THR A 171 -11.34 27.04 5.10
C THR A 171 -11.91 28.23 5.86
N GLU A 172 -13.12 28.67 5.52
CA GLU A 172 -13.73 29.88 6.08
C GLU A 172 -14.71 29.59 7.23
N SER A 173 -15.18 28.33 7.35
CA SER A 173 -16.21 27.97 8.31
C SER A 173 -15.72 28.04 9.76
N ARG A 174 -16.55 28.63 10.65
CA ARG A 174 -16.42 28.54 12.10
C ARG A 174 -17.01 27.23 12.68
N LYS A 175 -17.27 26.23 11.86
CA LYS A 175 -17.76 24.92 12.31
C LYS A 175 -16.71 24.25 13.20
N SER A 176 -17.17 23.36 14.10
CA SER A 176 -16.29 22.56 14.94
C SER A 176 -15.45 21.62 14.06
N SER A 177 -14.22 21.29 14.51
CA SER A 177 -13.27 20.48 13.75
C SER A 177 -13.83 19.10 13.42
N ASP A 178 -14.61 18.48 14.32
CA ASP A 178 -15.30 17.20 14.11
C ASP A 178 -16.27 17.24 12.91
N ARG A 179 -17.02 18.34 12.73
CA ARG A 179 -17.87 18.50 11.55
C ARG A 179 -17.06 18.71 10.27
N LYS A 180 -15.96 19.44 10.36
CA LYS A 180 -15.04 19.63 9.23
C LYS A 180 -14.37 18.33 8.84
N ILE A 181 -13.92 17.53 9.79
CA ILE A 181 -13.32 16.21 9.56
C ILE A 181 -14.32 15.28 8.88
N LYS A 182 -15.56 15.20 9.38
CA LYS A 182 -16.63 14.41 8.75
C LYS A 182 -16.93 14.87 7.32
N LEU A 183 -17.02 16.18 7.10
CA LEU A 183 -17.24 16.75 5.77
C LEU A 183 -16.09 16.38 4.82
N LEU A 184 -14.85 16.52 5.29
CA LEU A 184 -13.65 16.19 4.51
C LEU A 184 -13.61 14.71 4.16
N LEU A 185 -13.89 13.82 5.13
CA LEU A 185 -13.88 12.37 4.91
C LEU A 185 -15.00 11.88 4.00
N GLN A 186 -16.22 12.30 4.29
CA GLN A 186 -17.41 11.70 3.68
C GLN A 186 -17.80 12.34 2.35
N THR A 187 -17.40 13.59 2.11
CA THR A 187 -17.84 14.34 0.94
C THR A 187 -16.67 14.83 0.09
N VAL A 188 -15.73 15.56 0.69
CA VAL A 188 -14.64 16.18 -0.08
C VAL A 188 -13.66 15.15 -0.61
N THR A 189 -13.24 14.19 0.21
CA THR A 189 -12.27 13.19 -0.20
C THR A 189 -12.76 12.34 -1.38
N PRO A 190 -13.96 11.71 -1.35
CA PRO A 190 -14.45 10.96 -2.51
C PRO A 190 -14.60 11.84 -3.76
N LEU A 191 -15.09 13.09 -3.60
CA LEU A 191 -15.23 14.00 -4.72
C LEU A 191 -13.89 14.44 -5.29
N ALA A 192 -12.88 14.67 -4.45
CA ALA A 192 -11.53 15.02 -4.90
C ALA A 192 -10.92 13.89 -5.74
N PHE A 193 -11.05 12.63 -5.30
CA PHE A 193 -10.58 11.49 -6.08
C PHE A 193 -11.34 11.32 -7.41
N ASP A 194 -12.66 11.55 -7.43
CA ASP A 194 -13.47 11.48 -8.65
C ASP A 194 -13.09 12.59 -9.67
N VAL A 195 -12.75 13.78 -9.18
CA VAL A 195 -12.53 14.98 -10.01
C VAL A 195 -11.06 15.18 -10.38
N LEU A 196 -10.14 14.98 -9.43
CA LEU A 196 -8.71 15.28 -9.56
C LEU A 196 -7.84 14.03 -9.81
N GLY A 197 -8.39 12.82 -9.62
CA GLY A 197 -7.66 11.58 -9.80
C GLY A 197 -6.39 11.51 -8.95
N GLN A 198 -5.25 11.31 -9.59
CA GLN A 198 -3.94 11.21 -8.91
C GLN A 198 -3.54 12.47 -8.11
N PHE A 199 -4.06 13.66 -8.47
CA PHE A 199 -3.77 14.92 -7.76
C PHE A 199 -4.62 15.13 -6.51
N ALA A 200 -5.57 14.23 -6.22
CA ALA A 200 -6.45 14.35 -5.07
C ALA A 200 -5.68 14.42 -3.74
N HIS A 201 -4.62 13.65 -3.58
CA HIS A 201 -3.80 13.67 -2.37
C HIS A 201 -3.16 15.03 -2.14
N ASP A 202 -2.56 15.61 -3.16
CA ASP A 202 -1.90 16.93 -3.06
C ASP A 202 -2.92 18.04 -2.73
N PHE A 203 -4.13 17.94 -3.29
CA PHE A 203 -5.22 18.83 -2.98
C PHE A 203 -5.73 18.70 -1.52
N LEU A 204 -5.81 17.47 -1.02
CA LEU A 204 -6.34 17.19 0.32
C LEU A 204 -5.32 17.47 1.44
N THR A 205 -4.02 17.35 1.17
CA THR A 205 -2.97 17.52 2.18
C THR A 205 -3.03 18.86 2.91
N PRO A 206 -3.15 20.03 2.26
CA PRO A 206 -3.29 21.33 2.97
C PRO A 206 -4.54 21.41 3.84
N LEU A 207 -5.64 20.76 3.45
CA LEU A 207 -6.89 20.74 4.22
C LEU A 207 -6.72 19.89 5.48
N TRP A 208 -6.06 18.75 5.38
CA TRP A 208 -5.71 17.93 6.54
C TRP A 208 -4.73 18.64 7.46
N HIS A 209 -3.71 19.31 6.91
CA HIS A 209 -2.75 20.08 7.70
C HIS A 209 -3.42 21.16 8.58
N ARG A 210 -4.37 21.87 8.01
CA ARG A 210 -5.14 22.85 8.76
C ARG A 210 -5.94 22.22 9.90
N LEU A 211 -6.58 21.07 9.65
CA LEU A 211 -7.30 20.34 10.69
C LEU A 211 -6.37 19.78 11.75
N SER A 212 -5.17 19.33 11.39
CA SER A 212 -4.15 18.90 12.34
C SER A 212 -3.79 20.00 13.33
N THR A 213 -3.66 21.25 12.87
CA THR A 213 -3.41 22.38 13.76
C THR A 213 -4.60 22.70 14.67
N GLU A 214 -5.85 22.51 14.19
CA GLU A 214 -7.06 22.72 14.99
C GLU A 214 -7.26 21.64 16.08
N VAL A 215 -6.74 20.43 15.90
CA VAL A 215 -6.89 19.30 16.85
C VAL A 215 -5.60 18.98 17.64
N ALA A 216 -4.55 19.77 17.48
CA ALA A 216 -3.21 19.48 18.01
C ALA A 216 -3.16 19.22 19.52
N ASP A 217 -4.00 19.91 20.30
CA ASP A 217 -4.02 19.84 21.76
C ASP A 217 -5.16 18.95 22.30
N ARG A 218 -5.86 18.22 21.42
CA ARG A 218 -6.95 17.34 21.85
C ARG A 218 -6.42 16.00 22.34
N ASN A 219 -6.95 15.54 23.47
CA ASN A 219 -6.74 14.17 23.95
C ASN A 219 -7.57 13.19 23.10
N PHE A 220 -7.15 11.94 23.07
CA PHE A 220 -7.85 10.88 22.38
C PHE A 220 -9.20 10.58 23.03
N ASP A 221 -10.25 10.52 22.21
CA ASP A 221 -11.57 10.06 22.58
C ASP A 221 -11.95 8.83 21.71
N ALA A 222 -12.21 7.70 22.36
CA ALA A 222 -12.62 6.47 21.66
C ALA A 222 -13.99 6.60 20.96
N GLY A 223 -14.85 7.53 21.40
CA GLY A 223 -16.14 7.84 20.77
C GLY A 223 -16.01 8.66 19.49
N SER A 224 -14.90 9.37 19.30
CA SER A 224 -14.60 10.20 18.13
C SER A 224 -13.12 10.09 17.75
N PRO A 225 -12.65 8.91 17.35
CA PRO A 225 -11.22 8.63 17.15
C PRO A 225 -10.60 9.44 15.99
N GLU A 226 -11.43 10.00 15.10
CA GLU A 226 -10.98 10.86 13.99
C GLU A 226 -10.62 12.28 14.47
N ASP A 227 -11.11 12.71 15.63
CA ASP A 227 -10.89 14.06 16.17
C ASP A 227 -9.53 14.19 16.88
N HIS A 228 -8.68 13.19 16.81
CA HIS A 228 -7.35 13.18 17.39
C HIS A 228 -6.27 13.46 16.36
N LEU A 229 -5.19 14.15 16.79
CA LEU A 229 -4.06 14.53 15.93
C LEU A 229 -3.44 13.35 15.18
N SER A 230 -3.42 12.15 15.77
CA SER A 230 -2.90 10.97 15.08
C SER A 230 -3.68 10.60 13.80
N PHE A 231 -4.97 10.94 13.73
CA PHE A 231 -5.76 10.67 12.54
C PHE A 231 -5.46 11.65 11.41
N THR A 232 -5.49 12.95 11.72
CA THR A 232 -5.25 13.99 10.72
C THR A 232 -3.81 13.92 10.19
N SER A 233 -2.83 13.75 11.07
CA SER A 233 -1.43 13.51 10.67
C SER A 233 -1.23 12.24 9.85
N PHE A 234 -2.01 11.19 10.12
CA PHE A 234 -2.01 9.96 9.30
C PHE A 234 -2.48 10.25 7.88
N LYS A 235 -3.50 11.10 7.72
CA LYS A 235 -4.00 11.55 6.41
C LYS A 235 -3.03 12.48 5.67
N GLU A 236 -2.16 13.17 6.41
CA GLU A 236 -1.08 14.01 5.88
C GLU A 236 0.20 13.22 5.56
N PHE A 237 0.26 11.92 5.87
CA PHE A 237 1.47 11.11 5.79
C PHE A 237 2.63 11.60 6.69
N GLN A 238 2.31 12.33 7.78
CA GLN A 238 3.27 12.84 8.77
C GLN A 238 3.54 11.78 9.86
N TRP A 239 4.22 10.70 9.49
CA TRP A 239 4.36 9.49 10.30
C TRP A 239 5.02 9.73 11.66
N GLN A 240 6.06 10.58 11.73
CA GLN A 240 6.68 10.96 13.01
C GLN A 240 5.68 11.66 13.94
N GLN A 241 4.84 12.54 13.39
CA GLN A 241 3.82 13.24 14.16
C GLN A 241 2.72 12.29 14.64
N VAL A 242 2.36 11.28 13.83
CA VAL A 242 1.46 10.20 14.26
C VAL A 242 2.02 9.51 15.49
N LEU A 243 3.27 9.04 15.46
CA LEU A 243 3.91 8.40 16.62
C LEU A 243 3.95 9.32 17.83
N ALA A 244 4.41 10.56 17.64
CA ALA A 244 4.55 11.53 18.73
C ALA A 244 3.19 11.87 19.38
N SER A 245 2.11 11.98 18.61
CA SER A 245 0.78 12.26 19.14
C SER A 245 0.21 11.07 19.92
N ILE A 246 0.43 9.85 19.45
CA ILE A 246 -0.03 8.64 20.11
C ILE A 246 0.70 8.41 21.43
N THR A 247 2.03 8.55 21.45
CA THR A 247 2.84 8.30 22.65
C THR A 247 2.62 9.31 23.76
N ARG A 248 1.96 10.44 23.51
CA ARG A 248 1.50 11.39 24.55
C ARG A 248 0.32 10.85 25.35
N GLU A 249 -0.48 9.98 24.76
CA GLU A 249 -1.66 9.38 25.42
C GLU A 249 -1.24 8.30 26.42
N ALA A 250 -1.58 8.49 27.70
CA ALA A 250 -1.11 7.63 28.80
C ALA A 250 -1.46 6.15 28.60
N ASP A 251 -2.65 5.87 28.06
CA ASP A 251 -3.21 4.51 27.89
C ASP A 251 -3.38 4.09 26.43
N TRP A 252 -2.57 4.65 25.51
CA TRP A 252 -2.70 4.39 24.08
C TRP A 252 -2.65 2.89 23.72
N ILE A 253 -1.90 2.10 24.49
CA ILE A 253 -1.77 0.64 24.30
C ILE A 253 -3.07 -0.13 24.61
N LYS A 254 -4.08 0.52 25.21
CA LYS A 254 -5.41 -0.03 25.45
C LYS A 254 -6.42 0.42 24.38
N GLN A 255 -6.00 1.24 23.44
CA GLN A 255 -6.85 1.80 22.40
C GLN A 255 -6.51 1.16 21.03
N PRO A 256 -7.32 0.24 20.52
CA PRO A 256 -6.99 -0.53 19.32
C PRO A 256 -6.74 0.35 18.08
N VAL A 257 -7.48 1.46 17.95
CA VAL A 257 -7.30 2.40 16.84
C VAL A 257 -5.95 3.10 16.91
N LEU A 258 -5.47 3.46 18.11
CA LEU A 258 -4.16 4.09 18.28
C LEU A 258 -3.03 3.08 18.04
N ILE A 259 -3.19 1.84 18.52
CA ILE A 259 -2.22 0.76 18.26
C ILE A 259 -2.08 0.52 16.74
N PHE A 260 -3.20 0.47 16.02
CA PHE A 260 -3.20 0.33 14.56
C PHE A 260 -2.46 1.48 13.87
N ARG A 261 -2.81 2.73 14.20
CA ARG A 261 -2.15 3.90 13.61
C ARG A 261 -0.66 3.94 13.92
N TYR A 262 -0.28 3.55 15.13
CA TYR A 262 1.11 3.44 15.54
C TYR A 262 1.85 2.40 14.71
N ALA A 263 1.29 1.20 14.57
CA ALA A 263 1.86 0.11 13.78
C ALA A 263 2.11 0.52 12.31
N GLU A 264 1.11 1.13 11.68
CA GLU A 264 1.19 1.59 10.29
C GLU A 264 2.23 2.71 10.13
N ALA A 265 2.31 3.64 11.07
CA ALA A 265 3.34 4.68 11.06
C ALA A 265 4.75 4.11 11.22
N CYS A 266 4.93 3.09 12.09
CA CYS A 266 6.19 2.37 12.24
C CYS A 266 6.61 1.71 10.92
N PHE A 267 5.71 1.00 10.23
CA PHE A 267 6.02 0.39 8.93
C PHE A 267 6.42 1.44 7.88
N LYS A 268 5.73 2.57 7.82
CA LYS A 268 6.07 3.68 6.91
C LYS A 268 7.42 4.32 7.20
N LEU A 269 7.89 4.24 8.44
CA LEU A 269 9.21 4.71 8.87
C LEU A 269 10.30 3.63 8.85
N ASN A 270 10.00 2.44 8.28
CA ASN A 270 10.87 1.26 8.23
C ASN A 270 11.23 0.69 9.62
N ASN A 271 10.41 0.93 10.64
CA ASN A 271 10.52 0.35 11.96
C ASN A 271 9.73 -0.97 12.04
N GLU A 272 10.17 -1.96 11.27
CA GLU A 272 9.45 -3.23 11.07
C GLU A 272 9.12 -3.97 12.38
N LEU A 273 10.05 -4.00 13.33
CA LEU A 273 9.88 -4.73 14.59
C LEU A 273 8.82 -4.07 15.48
N GLU A 274 8.84 -2.76 15.64
CA GLU A 274 7.85 -2.04 16.44
C GLU A 274 6.45 -2.09 15.80
N GLY A 275 6.39 -2.01 14.47
CA GLY A 275 5.15 -2.19 13.73
C GLY A 275 4.56 -3.58 13.94
N LEU A 276 5.39 -4.62 13.86
CA LEU A 276 4.98 -6.00 14.07
C LEU A 276 4.57 -6.26 15.53
N GLU A 277 5.32 -5.73 16.51
CA GLU A 277 4.94 -5.80 17.93
C GLU A 277 3.55 -5.23 18.18
N SER A 278 3.25 -4.07 17.58
CA SER A 278 1.96 -3.41 17.72
C SER A 278 0.83 -4.24 17.08
N TRP A 279 1.07 -4.86 15.93
CA TRP A 279 0.12 -5.80 15.33
C TRP A 279 -0.08 -7.06 16.18
N PHE A 280 0.98 -7.60 16.77
CA PHE A 280 0.87 -8.73 17.70
C PHE A 280 0.03 -8.36 18.92
N ARG A 281 0.23 -7.16 19.47
CA ARG A 281 -0.60 -6.60 20.55
C ARG A 281 -2.07 -6.51 20.17
N LEU A 282 -2.36 -6.05 18.93
CA LEU A 282 -3.74 -5.98 18.42
C LEU A 282 -4.39 -7.38 18.38
N PHE A 283 -3.73 -8.36 17.79
CA PHE A 283 -4.28 -9.72 17.70
C PHE A 283 -4.46 -10.39 19.06
N ILE A 284 -3.58 -10.12 20.02
CA ILE A 284 -3.62 -10.70 21.36
C ILE A 284 -4.68 -10.03 22.23
N ALA A 285 -4.77 -8.70 22.22
CA ALA A 285 -5.66 -7.95 23.10
C ALA A 285 -7.02 -7.63 22.48
N PHE A 286 -7.09 -7.49 21.15
CA PHE A 286 -8.28 -7.07 20.42
C PHE A 286 -8.46 -7.87 19.12
N PRO A 287 -8.56 -9.21 19.19
CA PRO A 287 -8.53 -10.07 18.00
C PRO A 287 -9.57 -9.72 16.96
N LEU A 288 -10.82 -9.47 17.35
CA LEU A 288 -11.90 -9.11 16.42
C LEU A 288 -11.65 -7.76 15.70
N VAL A 289 -11.03 -6.80 16.38
CA VAL A 289 -10.66 -5.52 15.76
C VAL A 289 -9.49 -5.72 14.81
N ALA A 290 -8.50 -6.53 15.21
CA ALA A 290 -7.35 -6.85 14.35
C ALA A 290 -7.79 -7.49 13.02
N GLU A 291 -8.76 -8.43 13.04
CA GLU A 291 -9.35 -9.03 11.84
C GLU A 291 -9.93 -8.00 10.87
N THR A 292 -10.63 -6.99 11.40
CA THR A 292 -11.23 -5.95 10.54
C THR A 292 -10.20 -4.99 9.95
N LEU A 293 -9.07 -4.78 10.65
CA LEU A 293 -8.06 -3.80 10.26
C LEU A 293 -6.94 -4.38 9.38
N ILE A 294 -6.67 -5.69 9.48
CA ILE A 294 -5.52 -6.31 8.81
C ILE A 294 -5.55 -6.18 7.28
N GLY A 295 -6.75 -6.13 6.69
CA GLY A 295 -6.92 -5.91 5.26
C GLY A 295 -6.48 -4.51 4.79
N SER A 296 -6.33 -3.54 5.71
CA SER A 296 -5.91 -2.16 5.43
C SER A 296 -4.45 -1.87 5.79
N THR A 297 -3.69 -2.87 6.26
CA THR A 297 -2.27 -2.66 6.58
C THR A 297 -1.44 -2.33 5.35
N CYS A 298 -0.49 -1.41 5.51
CA CYS A 298 0.49 -1.11 4.48
C CYS A 298 1.60 -2.17 4.36
N ASN A 299 1.69 -3.10 5.32
CA ASN A 299 2.63 -4.22 5.28
C ASN A 299 2.04 -5.40 4.50
N ARG A 300 2.36 -5.45 3.20
CA ARG A 300 1.85 -6.49 2.30
C ARG A 300 2.21 -7.91 2.76
N LEU A 301 3.39 -8.12 3.35
CA LEU A 301 3.80 -9.45 3.80
C LEU A 301 2.94 -9.91 4.98
N LEU A 302 2.61 -9.02 5.90
CA LEU A 302 1.73 -9.32 7.02
C LEU A 302 0.31 -9.65 6.54
N SER A 303 -0.21 -8.89 5.57
CA SER A 303 -1.51 -9.17 4.95
C SER A 303 -1.54 -10.53 4.24
N LEU A 304 -0.49 -10.90 3.51
CA LEU A 304 -0.37 -12.22 2.87
C LEU A 304 -0.26 -13.35 3.91
N ASP A 305 0.50 -13.14 4.99
CA ASP A 305 0.58 -14.12 6.07
C ASP A 305 -0.79 -14.33 6.74
N TRP A 306 -1.59 -13.25 6.88
CA TRP A 306 -2.96 -13.35 7.38
C TRP A 306 -3.87 -14.19 6.47
N LEU A 307 -3.76 -14.03 5.14
CA LEU A 307 -4.51 -14.86 4.20
C LEU A 307 -4.16 -16.35 4.35
N HIS A 308 -2.87 -16.67 4.44
CA HIS A 308 -2.42 -18.04 4.66
C HIS A 308 -2.86 -18.61 6.04
N PHE A 309 -2.93 -17.75 7.06
CA PHE A 309 -3.40 -18.15 8.38
C PHE A 309 -4.89 -18.57 8.34
N ASN A 310 -5.71 -17.87 7.58
CA ASN A 310 -7.12 -18.19 7.42
C ASN A 310 -7.39 -19.46 6.59
N GLU A 311 -6.39 -19.96 5.85
CA GLU A 311 -6.46 -21.21 5.08
C GLU A 311 -5.99 -22.43 5.88
N LEU A 312 -5.65 -22.27 7.16
CA LEU A 312 -5.14 -23.36 7.99
C LEU A 312 -6.22 -24.41 8.30
N ASP A 313 -5.84 -25.69 8.26
CA ASP A 313 -6.65 -26.82 8.73
C ASP A 313 -5.82 -27.65 9.75
N PRO A 314 -6.23 -27.77 11.01
CA PRO A 314 -7.41 -27.15 11.62
C PRO A 314 -7.30 -25.62 11.77
N GLU A 315 -8.43 -24.94 11.63
CA GLU A 315 -8.54 -23.49 11.78
C GLU A 315 -8.15 -23.04 13.20
N LEU A 316 -7.41 -21.93 13.26
CA LEU A 316 -6.99 -21.27 14.50
C LEU A 316 -7.75 -19.96 14.72
N GLU A 317 -8.00 -19.63 15.97
CA GLU A 317 -8.52 -18.31 16.33
C GLU A 317 -7.47 -17.23 16.05
N SER A 318 -7.93 -16.03 15.68
CA SER A 318 -7.07 -14.90 15.31
C SER A 318 -6.07 -14.48 16.38
N ALA A 319 -6.40 -14.68 17.67
CA ALA A 319 -5.48 -14.45 18.78
C ALA A 319 -4.18 -15.27 18.70
N PHE A 320 -4.17 -16.38 17.96
CA PHE A 320 -3.01 -17.24 17.76
C PHE A 320 -2.15 -16.85 16.54
N PHE A 321 -2.59 -15.89 15.74
CA PHE A 321 -1.83 -15.43 14.58
C PHE A 321 -0.39 -15.01 14.92
N PRO A 322 -0.10 -14.26 16.02
CA PRO A 322 1.27 -13.95 16.42
C PRO A 322 2.14 -15.19 16.69
N ALA A 323 1.59 -16.19 17.37
CA ALA A 323 2.28 -17.45 17.66
C ALA A 323 2.59 -18.23 16.38
N TRP A 324 1.64 -18.27 15.43
CA TRP A 324 1.82 -18.90 14.14
C TRP A 324 2.84 -18.15 13.25
N ILE A 325 2.87 -16.81 13.28
CA ILE A 325 3.91 -16.03 12.58
C ILE A 325 5.31 -16.39 13.07
N VAL A 326 5.50 -16.55 14.40
CA VAL A 326 6.78 -16.96 14.97
C VAL A 326 7.15 -18.39 14.54
N LEU A 327 6.18 -19.29 14.40
CA LEU A 327 6.40 -20.63 13.84
C LEU A 327 6.90 -20.54 12.39
N LYS A 328 6.26 -19.72 11.57
CA LYS A 328 6.60 -19.53 10.14
C LYS A 328 7.92 -18.79 9.95
N LYS A 329 8.23 -17.85 10.85
CA LYS A 329 9.42 -16.99 10.81
C LYS A 329 10.21 -17.11 12.12
N PRO A 330 10.96 -18.21 12.36
CA PRO A 330 11.65 -18.48 13.62
C PRO A 330 12.65 -17.40 14.04
N ALA A 331 13.19 -16.64 13.09
CA ALA A 331 14.09 -15.51 13.37
C ALA A 331 13.45 -14.45 14.28
N LEU A 332 12.12 -14.31 14.27
CA LEU A 332 11.39 -13.39 15.14
C LEU A 332 11.47 -13.79 16.62
N ALA A 333 11.77 -15.05 16.94
CA ALA A 333 11.93 -15.50 18.33
C ALA A 333 13.15 -14.85 19.05
N LYS A 334 14.06 -14.23 18.30
CA LYS A 334 15.17 -13.44 18.89
C LYS A 334 14.69 -12.11 19.47
N ASN A 335 13.54 -11.62 19.04
CA ASN A 335 12.90 -10.37 19.49
C ASN A 335 11.64 -10.74 20.26
N THR A 336 11.78 -11.03 21.54
CA THR A 336 10.63 -11.40 22.39
C THR A 336 9.84 -10.16 22.77
N PHE A 337 8.57 -10.10 22.30
CA PHE A 337 7.66 -9.03 22.71
C PHE A 337 6.96 -9.40 24.01
N THR A 338 6.80 -8.42 24.88
CA THR A 338 6.14 -8.60 26.19
C THR A 338 4.88 -7.75 26.27
N PHE A 339 3.76 -8.38 26.66
CA PHE A 339 2.49 -7.70 26.80
C PHE A 339 1.93 -7.96 28.22
N ASP A 340 1.33 -6.94 28.79
CA ASP A 340 0.59 -7.08 30.06
C ASP A 340 -0.83 -7.60 29.74
N CYS A 341 -0.91 -8.90 29.41
CA CYS A 341 -2.14 -9.55 29.00
C CYS A 341 -2.10 -11.04 29.37
N GLY A 342 -3.17 -11.52 30.03
CA GLY A 342 -3.32 -12.92 30.43
C GLY A 342 -4.03 -13.80 29.40
N SER A 343 -4.10 -13.41 28.11
CA SER A 343 -4.82 -14.15 27.09
C SER A 343 -4.13 -15.45 26.66
N GLU A 344 -4.91 -16.41 26.17
CA GLU A 344 -4.41 -17.67 25.63
C GLU A 344 -3.46 -17.46 24.43
N GLY A 345 -3.77 -16.49 23.57
CA GLY A 345 -2.92 -16.12 22.45
C GLY A 345 -1.54 -15.65 22.90
N TYR A 346 -1.46 -14.85 23.98
CA TYR A 346 -0.19 -14.42 24.54
C TYR A 346 0.58 -15.59 25.18
N ALA A 347 -0.11 -16.47 25.93
CA ALA A 347 0.52 -17.66 26.50
C ALA A 347 1.10 -18.56 25.39
N ALA A 348 0.38 -18.75 24.30
CA ALA A 348 0.87 -19.48 23.13
C ALA A 348 2.10 -18.82 22.50
N LEU A 349 2.09 -17.50 22.33
CA LEU A 349 3.24 -16.74 21.79
C LEU A 349 4.48 -16.94 22.67
N GLN A 350 4.36 -16.85 23.99
CA GLN A 350 5.48 -17.05 24.93
C GLN A 350 6.05 -18.47 24.86
N LEU A 351 5.17 -19.48 24.72
CA LEU A 351 5.60 -20.85 24.52
C LEU A 351 6.32 -21.04 23.16
N MET A 352 5.86 -20.34 22.11
CA MET A 352 6.53 -20.36 20.80
C MET A 352 7.91 -19.71 20.85
N TYR A 353 8.08 -18.57 21.53
CA TYR A 353 9.41 -17.98 21.74
C TYR A 353 10.35 -18.95 22.47
N SER A 354 9.86 -19.59 23.54
CA SER A 354 10.63 -20.57 24.32
C SER A 354 11.00 -21.80 23.48
N LEU A 355 10.08 -22.28 22.62
CA LEU A 355 10.30 -23.42 21.76
C LEU A 355 11.34 -23.13 20.67
N MET A 356 11.24 -21.97 20.00
CA MET A 356 12.15 -21.58 18.94
C MET A 356 13.53 -21.21 19.46
N GLY A 357 13.62 -20.54 20.61
CA GLY A 357 14.89 -20.24 21.26
C GLY A 357 15.64 -21.49 21.77
N SER A 358 14.91 -22.54 22.12
CA SER A 358 15.53 -23.80 22.57
C SER A 358 15.97 -24.75 21.43
N LYS A 359 15.56 -24.49 20.18
CA LYS A 359 15.96 -25.33 19.02
C LYS A 359 17.46 -25.31 18.74
N GLU A 360 18.15 -24.24 19.06
CA GLU A 360 19.62 -24.14 18.91
C GLU A 360 20.36 -25.17 19.80
N ASN A 361 19.72 -25.69 20.85
CA ASN A 361 20.28 -26.64 21.81
C ASN A 361 19.82 -28.11 21.63
N GLY A 362 19.10 -28.40 20.55
CA GLY A 362 18.58 -29.77 20.26
C GLY A 362 17.39 -30.19 21.13
N LEU A 363 17.01 -31.46 21.00
CA LEU A 363 15.93 -32.07 21.83
C LEU A 363 16.45 -32.24 23.27
N ASN A 364 15.97 -31.40 24.17
CA ASN A 364 16.26 -31.49 25.59
C ASN A 364 14.94 -31.61 26.40
N GLU A 365 15.06 -31.90 27.69
CA GLU A 365 13.91 -32.09 28.59
C GLU A 365 12.99 -30.84 28.64
N SER A 366 13.55 -29.65 28.51
CA SER A 366 12.79 -28.40 28.50
C SER A 366 11.92 -28.27 27.24
N THR A 367 12.45 -28.65 26.08
CA THR A 367 11.73 -28.64 24.79
C THR A 367 10.53 -29.61 24.84
N ILE A 368 10.71 -30.81 25.43
CA ILE A 368 9.64 -31.79 25.60
C ILE A 368 8.54 -31.24 26.50
N LYS A 369 8.89 -30.61 27.60
CA LYS A 369 7.92 -29.98 28.53
C LYS A 369 7.13 -28.85 27.84
N ILE A 370 7.78 -28.01 27.04
CA ILE A 370 7.12 -26.92 26.27
C ILE A 370 6.13 -27.51 25.27
N ARG A 371 6.55 -28.55 24.50
CA ARG A 371 5.68 -29.23 23.53
C ARG A 371 4.46 -29.86 24.21
N ALA A 372 4.64 -30.55 25.34
CA ALA A 372 3.54 -31.13 26.10
C ALA A 372 2.55 -30.05 26.60
N ARG A 373 3.06 -28.92 27.06
CA ARG A 373 2.22 -27.79 27.50
C ARG A 373 1.46 -27.16 26.32
N LEU A 374 2.08 -26.98 25.16
CA LEU A 374 1.42 -26.50 23.93
C LEU A 374 0.32 -27.47 23.49
N GLN A 375 0.59 -28.77 23.50
CA GLN A 375 -0.41 -29.80 23.17
C GLN A 375 -1.62 -29.76 24.11
N GLN A 376 -1.38 -29.56 25.41
CA GLN A 376 -2.45 -29.48 26.40
C GLN A 376 -3.27 -28.19 26.30
N GLN A 377 -2.60 -27.03 26.11
CA GLN A 377 -3.27 -25.74 26.10
C GLN A 377 -3.87 -25.39 24.74
N ASN A 378 -3.24 -25.77 23.64
CA ASN A 378 -3.73 -25.50 22.29
C ASN A 378 -3.40 -26.65 21.31
N PRO A 379 -4.23 -27.71 21.28
CA PRO A 379 -3.99 -28.88 20.44
C PRO A 379 -4.01 -28.55 18.94
N LYS A 380 -4.81 -27.58 18.49
CA LYS A 380 -4.85 -27.17 17.08
C LYS A 380 -3.52 -26.51 16.66
N LEU A 381 -3.02 -25.56 17.43
CA LEU A 381 -1.72 -24.92 17.15
C LEU A 381 -0.59 -25.98 17.20
N PHE A 382 -0.67 -26.94 18.13
CA PHE A 382 0.32 -28.01 18.23
C PHE A 382 0.37 -28.88 16.97
N ILE A 383 -0.77 -29.17 16.31
CA ILE A 383 -0.79 -29.89 15.02
C ILE A 383 0.04 -29.13 13.98
N HIS A 384 -0.13 -27.83 13.85
CA HIS A 384 0.65 -27.02 12.91
C HIS A 384 2.14 -26.98 13.25
N ILE A 385 2.49 -27.00 14.55
CA ILE A 385 3.90 -27.05 14.99
C ILE A 385 4.53 -28.36 14.56
N MET A 386 3.81 -29.48 14.73
CA MET A 386 4.32 -30.79 14.34
C MET A 386 4.42 -30.95 12.82
N ALA A 387 3.49 -30.37 12.06
CA ALA A 387 3.54 -30.38 10.61
C ALA A 387 4.72 -29.55 10.05
N ALA A 388 5.06 -28.45 10.69
CA ALA A 388 6.19 -27.59 10.30
C ALA A 388 7.55 -28.13 10.74
N ASN A 389 7.60 -29.07 11.70
CA ASN A 389 8.83 -29.64 12.28
C ASN A 389 8.60 -31.12 12.61
N PRO A 390 8.55 -31.99 11.60
CA PRO A 390 8.38 -33.42 11.77
C PRO A 390 9.54 -34.09 12.54
#